data_d920ca692f3865c08ddc98540095402c
#
_entry.id   d920ca692f3865c08ddc98540095402c
#
_cell.length_a   1.000
_cell.length_b   1.000
_cell.length_c   1.000
_cell.angle_alpha   90.00
_cell.angle_beta   90.00
_cell.angle_gamma   90.00
#
_symmetry.space_group_name_H-M   'P 1'
#
loop_
_entity.id
_entity.type
_entity.pdbx_description
1 polymer ?
#
loop_
_entity_poly.entity_id
_entity_poly.type
_entity_poly.pdbx_seq_one_letter_code
_entity_poly.pdbx_strand_id
1 'polypeptide(L)'
;INLPAIYKGRSRTLPAIRPTLAQKADLAKINRVVVDYWAAQIPALMAAYNPTPLQIDSPQEAGQVLDEAERVSQILVLGINPRLRNYAVRIVEWHKAKFAQFAFTATGVSIDSVLAGALSGDTVETFLARNLALIKDISATTQARMSDVIFRGLQGRTPARQVAKELQGIVEISRKRAVRIAS
;
A
#
# COMPACT_ATOMS: atom_id res chain seq x y z
N ILE A 1 -35.26 -4.24 -35.03
CA ILE A 1 -33.88 -4.81 -34.98
C ILE A 1 -34.03 -6.22 -34.44
N ASN A 2 -33.81 -7.23 -35.32
CA ASN A 2 -33.97 -8.64 -34.94
C ASN A 2 -32.72 -9.11 -34.19
N LEU A 3 -32.74 -9.01 -32.90
CA LEU A 3 -31.69 -9.43 -31.97
C LEU A 3 -31.35 -10.94 -31.92
N PRO A 4 -32.20 -11.89 -32.34
CA PRO A 4 -31.92 -13.31 -32.23
C PRO A 4 -30.84 -13.85 -33.19
N ALA A 5 -30.52 -13.14 -34.27
CA ALA A 5 -29.51 -13.63 -35.26
C ALA A 5 -28.06 -13.48 -34.83
N ILE A 6 -27.78 -12.66 -33.82
CA ILE A 6 -26.41 -12.35 -33.37
C ILE A 6 -25.90 -13.40 -32.35
N TYR A 7 -26.75 -14.20 -31.73
CA TYR A 7 -26.40 -15.09 -30.63
C TYR A 7 -26.24 -16.58 -30.95
N LYS A 8 -26.09 -16.95 -32.21
CA LYS A 8 -25.73 -18.34 -32.61
C LYS A 8 -24.21 -18.62 -32.54
N GLY A 9 -23.43 -17.82 -31.85
CA GLY A 9 -22.02 -18.02 -31.65
C GLY A 9 -21.70 -18.48 -30.22
N ARG A 10 -20.81 -19.45 -30.08
CA ARG A 10 -20.26 -19.94 -28.81
C ARG A 10 -20.06 -18.83 -27.79
N SER A 11 -20.53 -19.03 -26.54
CA SER A 11 -20.26 -18.15 -25.41
C SER A 11 -18.76 -17.84 -25.34
N ARG A 12 -18.35 -16.63 -25.76
CA ARG A 12 -16.97 -16.18 -25.66
C ARG A 12 -16.83 -15.48 -24.32
N THR A 13 -16.13 -16.10 -23.40
CA THR A 13 -15.70 -15.43 -22.17
C THR A 13 -14.67 -14.36 -22.53
N LEU A 14 -14.91 -13.12 -22.11
CA LEU A 14 -13.94 -12.04 -22.27
C LEU A 14 -12.69 -12.36 -21.44
N PRO A 15 -11.47 -12.06 -21.96
CA PRO A 15 -10.25 -12.29 -21.22
C PRO A 15 -10.22 -11.43 -19.95
N ALA A 16 -9.63 -11.96 -18.87
CA ALA A 16 -9.44 -11.21 -17.65
C ALA A 16 -8.50 -10.02 -17.88
N ILE A 17 -8.99 -8.81 -17.57
CA ILE A 17 -8.19 -7.59 -17.64
C ILE A 17 -7.33 -7.51 -16.39
N ARG A 18 -6.02 -7.68 -16.54
CA ARG A 18 -5.06 -7.65 -15.44
C ARG A 18 -4.22 -6.37 -15.50
N PRO A 19 -3.93 -5.72 -14.36
CA PRO A 19 -3.03 -4.57 -14.32
C PRO A 19 -1.67 -4.89 -14.95
N THR A 20 -1.11 -3.93 -15.65
CA THR A 20 0.24 -4.03 -16.22
C THR A 20 1.31 -4.03 -15.13
N LEU A 21 2.53 -4.48 -15.45
CA LEU A 21 3.66 -4.41 -14.53
C LEU A 21 3.96 -2.97 -14.07
N ALA A 22 3.84 -2.00 -14.99
CA ALA A 22 4.02 -0.58 -14.66
C ALA A 22 2.98 -0.09 -13.66
N GLN A 23 1.70 -0.44 -13.84
CA GLN A 23 0.62 -0.08 -12.91
C GLN A 23 0.84 -0.70 -11.54
N LYS A 24 1.24 -1.96 -11.47
CA LYS A 24 1.59 -2.63 -10.20
C LYS A 24 2.77 -1.96 -9.52
N ALA A 25 3.81 -1.59 -10.27
CA ALA A 25 4.99 -0.90 -9.75
C ALA A 25 4.63 0.49 -9.20
N ASP A 26 3.74 1.23 -9.85
CA ASP A 26 3.26 2.53 -9.39
C ASP A 26 2.49 2.41 -8.06
N LEU A 27 1.58 1.43 -7.94
CA LEU A 27 0.87 1.17 -6.69
C LEU A 27 1.84 0.74 -5.58
N ALA A 28 2.81 -0.12 -5.90
CA ALA A 28 3.83 -0.54 -4.95
C ALA A 28 4.66 0.64 -4.42
N LYS A 29 5.00 1.62 -5.28
CA LYS A 29 5.68 2.85 -4.84
C LYS A 29 4.83 3.66 -3.86
N ILE A 30 3.52 3.79 -4.12
CA ILE A 30 2.61 4.50 -3.22
C ILE A 30 2.54 3.78 -1.87
N ASN A 31 2.39 2.46 -1.86
CA ASN A 31 2.29 1.67 -0.64
C ASN A 31 3.58 1.67 0.19
N ARG A 32 4.75 1.84 -0.46
CA ARG A 32 6.05 1.83 0.22
C ARG A 32 6.39 3.13 0.95
N VAL A 33 5.72 4.24 0.65
CA VAL A 33 6.04 5.56 1.24
C VAL A 33 6.09 5.50 2.77
N VAL A 34 5.11 4.85 3.40
CA VAL A 34 5.08 4.70 4.88
C VAL A 34 6.20 3.80 5.41
N VAL A 35 6.53 2.74 4.68
CA VAL A 35 7.61 1.81 5.08
C VAL A 35 8.96 2.49 4.95
N ASP A 36 9.17 3.26 3.88
CA ASP A 36 10.42 4.00 3.67
C ASP A 36 10.57 5.12 4.70
N TYR A 37 9.45 5.73 5.14
CA TYR A 37 9.44 6.65 6.28
C TYR A 37 9.91 5.95 7.56
N TRP A 38 9.33 4.79 7.92
CA TRP A 38 9.75 4.02 9.10
C TRP A 38 11.21 3.58 9.02
N ALA A 39 11.71 3.23 7.82
CA ALA A 39 13.12 2.94 7.61
C ALA A 39 14.01 4.14 7.94
N ALA A 40 13.58 5.35 7.59
CA ALA A 40 14.30 6.59 7.88
C ALA A 40 14.33 6.94 9.38
N GLN A 41 13.46 6.36 10.20
CA GLN A 41 13.47 6.57 11.66
C GLN A 41 14.49 5.68 12.40
N ILE A 42 15.03 4.63 11.76
CA ILE A 42 15.99 3.72 12.41
C ILE A 42 17.19 4.45 13.02
N PRO A 43 17.86 5.41 12.37
CA PRO A 43 18.97 6.13 12.98
C PRO A 43 18.57 6.88 14.26
N ALA A 44 17.41 7.55 14.27
CA ALA A 44 16.91 8.27 15.45
C ALA A 44 16.57 7.31 16.59
N LEU A 45 15.90 6.19 16.28
CA LEU A 45 15.61 5.13 17.25
C LEU A 45 16.91 4.53 17.83
N MET A 46 17.93 4.32 17.00
CA MET A 46 19.21 3.79 17.46
C MET A 46 20.01 4.81 18.29
N ALA A 47 19.86 6.11 18.03
CA ALA A 47 20.44 7.17 18.85
C ALA A 47 19.81 7.22 20.26
N ALA A 48 18.49 7.01 20.35
CA ALA A 48 17.75 6.92 21.60
C ALA A 48 17.94 5.55 22.32
N TYR A 49 18.39 4.53 21.58
CA TYR A 49 18.63 3.19 22.13
C TYR A 49 19.94 3.13 22.88
N ASN A 50 19.89 3.19 24.21
CA ASN A 50 21.07 3.03 25.06
C ASN A 50 20.85 1.92 26.09
N PRO A 51 21.46 0.74 25.92
CA PRO A 51 21.31 -0.38 26.84
C PRO A 51 22.18 -0.26 28.12
N THR A 52 22.86 0.86 28.32
CA THR A 52 23.79 1.03 29.45
C THR A 52 22.99 1.19 30.76
N PRO A 53 23.34 0.45 31.84
CA PRO A 53 22.52 0.37 33.05
C PRO A 53 22.41 1.66 33.89
N LEU A 54 23.17 2.70 33.52
CA LEU A 54 23.19 3.97 34.24
C LEU A 54 22.23 5.04 33.69
N GLN A 55 21.56 4.81 32.55
CA GLN A 55 20.58 5.75 32.00
C GLN A 55 19.15 5.22 32.18
N ILE A 56 18.45 5.78 33.16
CA ILE A 56 17.05 5.46 33.48
C ILE A 56 16.10 5.97 32.40
N ASP A 57 16.51 6.97 31.60
CA ASP A 57 15.66 7.71 30.68
C ASP A 57 15.58 7.10 29.25
N SER A 58 16.44 6.12 28.93
CA SER A 58 16.50 5.50 27.57
C SER A 58 15.15 4.91 27.08
N PRO A 59 14.31 4.26 27.91
CA PRO A 59 12.98 3.83 27.48
C PRO A 59 12.04 5.00 27.16
N GLN A 60 12.13 6.12 27.87
CA GLN A 60 11.30 7.30 27.61
C GLN A 60 11.73 8.01 26.34
N GLU A 61 13.02 8.17 26.08
CA GLU A 61 13.54 8.76 24.86
C GLU A 61 13.15 7.95 23.64
N ALA A 62 13.31 6.64 23.68
CA ALA A 62 12.90 5.75 22.58
C ALA A 62 11.39 5.79 22.37
N GLY A 63 10.59 5.87 23.43
CA GLY A 63 9.12 6.05 23.37
C GLY A 63 8.75 7.35 22.67
N GLN A 64 9.35 8.47 23.05
CA GLN A 64 9.09 9.77 22.41
C GLN A 64 9.41 9.77 20.90
N VAL A 65 10.51 9.15 20.49
CA VAL A 65 10.85 9.01 19.06
C VAL A 65 9.80 8.18 18.32
N LEU A 66 9.31 7.09 18.92
CA LEU A 66 8.26 6.25 18.35
C LEU A 66 6.93 6.99 18.21
N ASP A 67 6.51 7.72 19.27
CA ASP A 67 5.26 8.48 19.29
C ASP A 67 5.26 9.60 18.25
N GLU A 68 6.38 10.33 18.13
CA GLU A 68 6.54 11.37 17.12
C GLU A 68 6.53 10.76 15.71
N ALA A 69 7.23 9.66 15.52
CA ALA A 69 7.25 8.97 14.24
C ALA A 69 5.86 8.43 13.87
N GLU A 70 5.07 7.95 14.82
CA GLU A 70 3.68 7.55 14.58
C GLU A 70 2.83 8.73 14.12
N ARG A 71 2.89 9.85 14.83
CA ARG A 71 2.16 11.06 14.47
C ARG A 71 2.45 11.53 13.06
N VAL A 72 3.72 11.58 12.69
CA VAL A 72 4.14 11.95 11.32
C VAL A 72 3.70 10.91 10.30
N SER A 73 3.75 9.62 10.63
CA SER A 73 3.28 8.56 9.73
C SER A 73 1.78 8.67 9.41
N GLN A 74 0.96 9.06 10.38
CA GLN A 74 -0.46 9.33 10.19
C GLN A 74 -0.70 10.50 9.23
N ILE A 75 0.07 11.58 9.35
CA ILE A 75 0.02 12.72 8.42
C ILE A 75 0.43 12.29 7.00
N LEU A 76 1.47 11.47 6.89
CA LEU A 76 1.91 10.93 5.59
C LEU A 76 0.82 10.09 4.93
N VAL A 77 0.11 9.25 5.68
CA VAL A 77 -1.01 8.45 5.15
C VAL A 77 -2.11 9.35 4.60
N LEU A 78 -2.42 10.46 5.25
CA LEU A 78 -3.36 11.45 4.72
C LEU A 78 -2.84 12.10 3.43
N GLY A 79 -1.55 12.44 3.37
CA GLY A 79 -0.88 13.01 2.19
C GLY A 79 -0.78 12.06 0.99
N ILE A 80 -0.89 10.75 1.20
CA ILE A 80 -0.90 9.74 0.12
C ILE A 80 -2.24 9.74 -0.63
N ASN A 81 -3.35 10.12 0.01
CA ASN A 81 -4.70 10.03 -0.56
C ASN A 81 -4.83 10.64 -1.97
N PRO A 82 -4.37 11.86 -2.27
CA PRO A 82 -4.47 12.43 -3.63
C PRO A 82 -3.72 11.58 -4.68
N ARG A 83 -2.55 11.06 -4.35
CA ARG A 83 -1.77 10.21 -5.27
C ARG A 83 -2.48 8.88 -5.54
N LEU A 84 -3.04 8.27 -4.50
CA LEU A 84 -3.79 7.03 -4.61
C LEU A 84 -5.08 7.24 -5.40
N ARG A 85 -5.77 8.37 -5.21
CA ARG A 85 -6.96 8.76 -5.99
C ARG A 85 -6.62 8.90 -7.47
N ASN A 86 -5.57 9.64 -7.80
CA ASN A 86 -5.13 9.82 -9.20
C ASN A 86 -4.75 8.46 -9.83
N TYR A 87 -4.11 7.58 -9.09
CA TYR A 87 -3.84 6.23 -9.54
C TYR A 87 -5.15 5.45 -9.80
N ALA A 88 -6.10 5.47 -8.85
CA ALA A 88 -7.37 4.77 -8.97
C ALA A 88 -8.17 5.21 -10.20
N VAL A 89 -8.28 6.53 -10.42
CA VAL A 89 -8.96 7.08 -11.59
C VAL A 89 -8.33 6.57 -12.88
N ARG A 90 -7.00 6.64 -13.01
CA ARG A 90 -6.29 6.14 -14.20
C ARG A 90 -6.51 4.65 -14.44
N ILE A 91 -6.54 3.85 -13.40
CA ILE A 91 -6.79 2.41 -13.51
C ILE A 91 -8.23 2.13 -13.94
N VAL A 92 -9.20 2.81 -13.38
CA VAL A 92 -10.61 2.66 -13.76
C VAL A 92 -10.81 3.03 -15.23
N GLU A 93 -10.28 4.16 -15.68
CA GLU A 93 -10.38 4.58 -17.08
C GLU A 93 -9.66 3.60 -18.04
N TRP A 94 -8.49 3.11 -17.65
CA TRP A 94 -7.79 2.09 -18.41
C TRP A 94 -8.59 0.79 -18.51
N HIS A 95 -9.22 0.33 -17.42
CA HIS A 95 -10.09 -0.86 -17.42
C HIS A 95 -11.30 -0.67 -18.32
N LYS A 96 -11.96 0.49 -18.26
CA LYS A 96 -13.10 0.83 -19.14
C LYS A 96 -12.70 0.74 -20.61
N ALA A 97 -11.59 1.39 -20.99
CA ALA A 97 -11.10 1.38 -22.36
C ALA A 97 -10.76 -0.04 -22.85
N LYS A 98 -10.11 -0.86 -22.01
CA LYS A 98 -9.81 -2.25 -22.33
C LYS A 98 -11.07 -3.10 -22.46
N PHE A 99 -12.04 -2.92 -21.57
CA PHE A 99 -13.29 -3.64 -21.62
C PHE A 99 -14.10 -3.27 -22.88
N ALA A 100 -14.19 -1.98 -23.23
CA ALA A 100 -14.83 -1.51 -24.46
C ALA A 100 -14.18 -2.13 -25.71
N GLN A 101 -12.83 -2.13 -25.74
CA GLN A 101 -12.07 -2.73 -26.85
C GLN A 101 -12.36 -4.24 -27.00
N PHE A 102 -12.39 -4.99 -25.90
CA PHE A 102 -12.69 -6.42 -25.93
C PHE A 102 -14.13 -6.71 -26.33
N ALA A 103 -15.08 -5.94 -25.79
CA ALA A 103 -16.49 -6.07 -26.17
C ALA A 103 -16.70 -5.78 -27.66
N PHE A 104 -16.12 -4.70 -28.18
CA PHE A 104 -16.17 -4.38 -29.61
C PHE A 104 -15.57 -5.48 -30.47
N THR A 105 -14.40 -5.98 -30.10
CA THR A 105 -13.74 -7.08 -30.86
C THR A 105 -14.56 -8.36 -30.85
N ALA A 106 -15.28 -8.63 -29.76
CA ALA A 106 -16.08 -9.85 -29.62
C ALA A 106 -17.45 -9.76 -30.31
N THR A 107 -18.08 -8.58 -30.30
CA THR A 107 -19.49 -8.40 -30.70
C THR A 107 -19.71 -7.47 -31.89
N GLY A 108 -18.70 -6.65 -32.26
CA GLY A 108 -18.82 -5.58 -33.25
C GLY A 108 -19.65 -4.37 -32.76
N VAL A 109 -20.07 -4.36 -31.49
CA VAL A 109 -20.92 -3.30 -30.92
C VAL A 109 -20.09 -2.45 -29.96
N SER A 110 -20.12 -1.10 -30.13
CA SER A 110 -19.53 -0.18 -29.16
C SER A 110 -20.46 -0.09 -27.94
N ILE A 111 -19.82 -0.21 -26.75
CA ILE A 111 -20.49 -0.05 -25.45
C ILE A 111 -20.04 1.22 -24.72
N ASP A 112 -19.35 2.13 -25.40
CA ASP A 112 -18.77 3.34 -24.78
C ASP A 112 -19.82 4.21 -24.10
N SER A 113 -21.02 4.36 -24.72
CA SER A 113 -22.13 5.12 -24.12
C SER A 113 -22.67 4.49 -22.85
N VAL A 114 -22.66 3.17 -22.76
CA VAL A 114 -23.10 2.42 -21.56
C VAL A 114 -22.06 2.58 -20.44
N LEU A 115 -20.77 2.53 -20.81
CA LEU A 115 -19.66 2.67 -19.84
C LEU A 115 -19.46 4.10 -19.36
N ALA A 116 -19.85 5.11 -20.17
CA ALA A 116 -19.73 6.52 -19.79
C ALA A 116 -20.59 6.88 -18.55
N GLY A 117 -21.76 6.24 -18.39
CA GLY A 117 -22.69 6.45 -17.26
C GLY A 117 -22.45 5.52 -16.07
N ALA A 118 -21.72 4.42 -16.26
CA ALA A 118 -21.56 3.39 -15.24
C ALA A 118 -20.16 3.45 -14.58
N LEU A 119 -20.10 3.36 -13.26
CA LEU A 119 -18.96 2.84 -12.51
C LEU A 119 -17.83 3.80 -12.05
N SER A 120 -17.89 5.11 -12.17
CA SER A 120 -16.65 5.86 -11.83
C SER A 120 -16.50 6.23 -10.34
N GLY A 121 -17.57 6.69 -9.68
CA GLY A 121 -17.47 7.19 -8.31
C GLY A 121 -17.25 6.11 -7.26
N ASP A 122 -18.19 5.20 -7.13
CA ASP A 122 -18.22 4.16 -6.07
C ASP A 122 -17.04 3.19 -6.16
N THR A 123 -16.62 2.85 -7.38
CA THR A 123 -15.47 1.96 -7.60
C THR A 123 -14.16 2.62 -7.15
N VAL A 124 -13.97 3.91 -7.45
CA VAL A 124 -12.78 4.67 -7.02
C VAL A 124 -12.78 4.82 -5.50
N GLU A 125 -13.91 5.18 -4.89
CA GLU A 125 -14.00 5.33 -3.43
C GLU A 125 -13.77 4.00 -2.69
N THR A 126 -14.34 2.90 -3.18
CA THR A 126 -14.10 1.56 -2.62
C THR A 126 -12.62 1.16 -2.73
N PHE A 127 -12.00 1.41 -3.88
CA PHE A 127 -10.57 1.17 -4.06
C PHE A 127 -9.72 2.00 -3.09
N LEU A 128 -10.05 3.29 -2.94
CA LEU A 128 -9.35 4.20 -2.03
C LEU A 128 -9.47 3.74 -0.58
N ALA A 129 -10.68 3.48 -0.11
CA ALA A 129 -10.93 3.04 1.26
C ALA A 129 -10.14 1.78 1.60
N ARG A 130 -10.18 0.78 0.69
CA ARG A 130 -9.44 -0.48 0.86
C ARG A 130 -7.92 -0.26 0.91
N ASN A 131 -7.36 0.48 -0.03
CA ASN A 131 -5.91 0.67 -0.09
C ASN A 131 -5.39 1.55 1.04
N LEU A 132 -6.13 2.59 1.45
CA LEU A 132 -5.78 3.40 2.63
C LEU A 132 -5.80 2.56 3.91
N ALA A 133 -6.78 1.67 4.08
CA ALA A 133 -6.81 0.74 5.20
C ALA A 133 -5.59 -0.18 5.23
N LEU A 134 -5.18 -0.71 4.07
CA LEU A 134 -3.99 -1.56 3.93
C LEU A 134 -2.69 -0.79 4.24
N ILE A 135 -2.57 0.46 3.79
CA ILE A 135 -1.40 1.31 4.07
C ILE A 135 -1.32 1.63 5.57
N LYS A 136 -2.44 1.97 6.21
CA LYS A 136 -2.53 2.18 7.65
C LYS A 136 -2.11 0.93 8.43
N ASP A 137 -2.59 -0.23 8.03
CA ASP A 137 -2.25 -1.50 8.67
C ASP A 137 -0.76 -1.88 8.51
N ILE A 138 -0.15 -1.62 7.34
CA ILE A 138 1.30 -1.77 7.16
C ILE A 138 2.05 -0.85 8.12
N SER A 139 1.66 0.43 8.22
CA SER A 139 2.29 1.39 9.13
C SER A 139 2.20 0.95 10.58
N ALA A 140 0.99 0.64 11.07
CA ALA A 140 0.74 0.22 12.44
C ALA A 140 1.48 -1.08 12.79
N THR A 141 1.48 -2.06 11.88
CA THR A 141 2.22 -3.32 12.08
C THR A 141 3.73 -3.08 12.14
N THR A 142 4.26 -2.18 11.30
CA THR A 142 5.70 -1.85 11.28
C THR A 142 6.09 -1.17 12.58
N GLN A 143 5.33 -0.18 13.02
CA GLN A 143 5.51 0.51 14.30
C GLN A 143 5.52 -0.45 15.48
N ALA A 144 4.46 -1.26 15.60
CA ALA A 144 4.31 -2.19 16.73
C ALA A 144 5.51 -3.15 16.83
N ARG A 145 5.99 -3.65 15.70
CA ARG A 145 7.17 -4.54 15.66
C ARG A 145 8.46 -3.80 16.03
N MET A 146 8.64 -2.57 15.55
CA MET A 146 9.81 -1.76 15.90
C MET A 146 9.82 -1.43 17.38
N SER A 147 8.66 -1.05 17.95
CA SER A 147 8.48 -0.81 19.37
C SER A 147 8.84 -2.06 20.19
N ASP A 148 8.31 -3.23 19.82
CA ASP A 148 8.62 -4.50 20.50
C ASP A 148 10.13 -4.81 20.48
N VAL A 149 10.80 -4.64 19.37
CA VAL A 149 12.25 -4.88 19.27
C VAL A 149 13.05 -3.91 20.14
N ILE A 150 12.70 -2.62 20.16
CA ILE A 150 13.37 -1.62 20.98
C ILE A 150 13.19 -1.93 22.47
N PHE A 151 11.94 -2.10 22.94
CA PHE A 151 11.69 -2.30 24.37
C PHE A 151 12.19 -3.66 24.88
N ARG A 152 12.05 -4.71 24.10
CA ARG A 152 12.65 -6.02 24.42
C ARG A 152 14.17 -5.93 24.45
N GLY A 153 14.76 -5.20 23.50
CA GLY A 153 16.20 -4.97 23.47
C GLY A 153 16.71 -4.22 24.71
N LEU A 154 16.01 -3.18 25.16
CA LEU A 154 16.33 -2.44 26.39
C LEU A 154 16.22 -3.32 27.64
N GLN A 155 15.16 -4.13 27.76
CA GLN A 155 14.97 -5.06 28.86
C GLN A 155 16.05 -6.14 28.91
N GLY A 156 16.38 -6.72 27.74
CA GLY A 156 17.37 -7.78 27.58
C GLY A 156 18.82 -7.27 27.48
N ARG A 157 19.05 -5.95 27.52
CA ARG A 157 20.36 -5.33 27.29
C ARG A 157 21.02 -5.82 25.99
N THR A 158 20.23 -5.98 24.95
CA THR A 158 20.67 -6.48 23.65
C THR A 158 21.66 -5.49 23.01
N PRO A 159 22.77 -5.95 22.42
CA PRO A 159 23.70 -5.05 21.74
C PRO A 159 23.01 -4.24 20.64
N ALA A 160 23.30 -2.93 20.56
CA ALA A 160 22.71 -1.99 19.61
C ALA A 160 22.79 -2.49 18.14
N ARG A 161 23.90 -3.13 17.77
CA ARG A 161 24.09 -3.73 16.43
C ARG A 161 23.07 -4.81 16.11
N GLN A 162 22.69 -5.62 17.08
CA GLN A 162 21.70 -6.67 16.90
C GLN A 162 20.31 -6.07 16.76
N VAL A 163 19.93 -5.10 17.59
CA VAL A 163 18.67 -4.37 17.51
C VAL A 163 18.54 -3.66 16.15
N ALA A 164 19.59 -2.98 15.69
CA ALA A 164 19.61 -2.34 14.37
C ALA A 164 19.34 -3.34 13.24
N LYS A 165 19.92 -4.55 13.30
CA LYS A 165 19.70 -5.61 12.32
C LYS A 165 18.24 -6.11 12.34
N GLU A 166 17.64 -6.27 13.51
CA GLU A 166 16.25 -6.68 13.65
C GLU A 166 15.30 -5.62 13.08
N LEU A 167 15.54 -4.33 13.34
CA LEU A 167 14.77 -3.21 12.78
C LEU A 167 14.84 -3.18 11.24
N GLN A 168 16.02 -3.38 10.67
CA GLN A 168 16.19 -3.49 9.21
C GLN A 168 15.41 -4.68 8.63
N GLY A 169 15.39 -5.81 9.32
CA GLY A 169 14.59 -6.98 8.94
C GLY A 169 13.08 -6.70 8.91
N ILE A 170 12.58 -5.93 9.87
CA ILE A 170 11.17 -5.51 9.92
C ILE A 170 10.82 -4.67 8.68
N VAL A 171 11.65 -3.70 8.33
CA VAL A 171 11.47 -2.85 7.15
C VAL A 171 11.44 -3.68 5.88
N GLU A 172 12.34 -4.64 5.74
CA GLU A 172 12.38 -5.50 4.55
C GLU A 172 11.11 -6.34 4.40
N ILE A 173 10.61 -6.94 5.49
CA ILE A 173 9.34 -7.69 5.50
C ILE A 173 8.18 -6.77 5.11
N SER A 174 8.13 -5.57 5.66
CA SER A 174 7.08 -4.58 5.38
C SER A 174 7.12 -4.11 3.92
N ARG A 175 8.31 -3.93 3.33
CA ARG A 175 8.47 -3.64 1.89
C ARG A 175 7.94 -4.76 1.00
N LYS A 176 8.28 -6.00 1.32
CA LYS A 176 7.76 -7.19 0.59
C LYS A 176 6.24 -7.26 0.67
N ARG A 177 5.64 -6.94 1.83
CA ARG A 177 4.19 -6.87 2.00
C ARG A 177 3.55 -5.77 1.16
N ALA A 178 4.12 -4.56 1.16
CA ALA A 178 3.64 -3.43 0.35
C ALA A 178 3.63 -3.75 -1.16
N VAL A 179 4.65 -4.44 -1.66
CA VAL A 179 4.71 -4.91 -3.06
C VAL A 179 3.67 -5.99 -3.34
N ARG A 180 3.50 -6.97 -2.44
CA ARG A 180 2.52 -8.06 -2.61
C ARG A 180 1.09 -7.54 -2.69
N ILE A 181 0.74 -6.49 -1.94
CA ILE A 181 -0.60 -5.86 -2.00
C ILE A 181 -0.86 -5.21 -3.35
N ALA A 182 0.20 -4.75 -4.06
CA ALA A 182 0.11 -4.15 -5.38
C ALA A 182 0.08 -5.20 -6.52
N SER A 183 0.28 -6.47 -6.23
CA SER A 183 0.37 -7.54 -7.23
C SER A 183 -0.96 -8.20 -7.52
#